data_d208a7eed04e841debd5d569e2249406
#
_entry.id   d208a7eed04e841debd5d569e2249406
#
_cell.length_a   1.000
_cell.length_b   1.000
_cell.length_c   1.000
_cell.angle_alpha   90.00
_cell.angle_beta   90.00
_cell.angle_gamma   90.00
#
_symmetry.space_group_name_H-M   'P 1'
#
loop_
_entity.id
_entity.type
_entity.pdbx_description
1 polymer ?
#
loop_
_entity_poly.entity_id
_entity_poly.type
_entity_poly.pdbx_seq_one_letter_code
_entity_poly.pdbx_strand_id
1 'polypeptide(L)'
;RDTVLPPLAAAVEDLELAAENLDSASARLRDAGALLQQVNDSLSALPGLGLLVFDRAAALTVKSETNRAHEILKSIDAQLDAITFDVEPINADLVEIRDALWAIERDRLRSADAVLDLATGTPEIHALPGLASIQTALSALDRLEVRGRDSAGIEIFVSDHNLPSGALTGDRFEDLTLRTRSVQSFDGHLSFVYKNAAEIGDLGDNTAAL
;
A
#
# COMPACT_ATOMS: atom_id res chain seq x y z
N ARG A 1 -16.62 1.74 -1.69
CA ARG A 1 -16.62 3.20 -1.55
C ARG A 1 -17.30 3.65 -0.26
N ASP A 2 -18.49 3.15 0.00
CA ASP A 2 -19.29 3.53 1.19
C ASP A 2 -18.70 3.06 2.53
N THR A 3 -17.87 2.03 2.51
CA THR A 3 -17.13 1.52 3.68
C THR A 3 -15.81 2.24 3.94
N VAL A 4 -15.42 3.17 3.07
CA VAL A 4 -14.13 3.88 3.13
C VAL A 4 -14.33 5.39 3.29
N LEU A 5 -15.01 6.04 2.31
CA LEU A 5 -15.06 7.51 2.29
C LEU A 5 -15.90 8.12 3.42
N PRO A 6 -17.13 7.64 3.73
CA PRO A 6 -17.89 8.20 4.84
C PRO A 6 -17.22 7.99 6.21
N PRO A 7 -16.71 6.79 6.57
CA PRO A 7 -15.98 6.64 7.84
C PRO A 7 -14.72 7.50 7.93
N LEU A 8 -13.99 7.67 6.83
CA LEU A 8 -12.81 8.53 6.80
C LEU A 8 -13.16 10.00 7.04
N ALA A 9 -14.21 10.50 6.38
CA ALA A 9 -14.69 11.87 6.60
C ALA A 9 -15.16 12.10 8.04
N ALA A 10 -15.89 11.13 8.63
CA ALA A 10 -16.34 11.20 10.01
C ALA A 10 -15.16 11.19 10.99
N ALA A 11 -14.12 10.38 10.73
CA ALA A 11 -12.91 10.38 11.56
C ALA A 11 -12.19 11.73 11.54
N VAL A 12 -12.11 12.38 10.38
CA VAL A 12 -11.48 13.71 10.25
C VAL A 12 -12.32 14.76 10.96
N GLU A 13 -13.64 14.69 10.89
CA GLU A 13 -14.56 15.58 11.64
C GLU A 13 -14.38 15.42 13.16
N ASP A 14 -14.29 14.18 13.65
CA ASP A 14 -14.04 13.92 15.08
C ASP A 14 -12.68 14.46 15.52
N LEU A 15 -11.65 14.37 14.69
CA LEU A 15 -10.35 14.98 14.96
C LEU A 15 -10.40 16.51 15.03
N GLU A 16 -11.17 17.17 14.14
CA GLU A 16 -11.35 18.61 14.17
C GLU A 16 -12.05 19.06 15.46
N LEU A 17 -13.14 18.38 15.82
CA LEU A 17 -13.86 18.67 17.04
C LEU A 17 -13.04 18.38 18.31
N ALA A 18 -12.16 17.38 18.26
CA ALA A 18 -11.19 17.11 19.34
C ALA A 18 -10.16 18.23 19.47
N ALA A 19 -9.67 18.77 18.35
CA ALA A 19 -8.70 19.87 18.34
C ALA A 19 -9.31 21.20 18.84
N GLU A 20 -10.64 21.40 18.70
CA GLU A 20 -11.32 22.57 19.22
C GLU A 20 -11.45 22.57 20.74
N ASN A 21 -11.52 21.38 21.38
CA ASN A 21 -11.68 21.25 22.83
C ASN A 21 -11.01 20.00 23.37
N LEU A 22 -9.73 20.11 23.75
CA LEU A 22 -8.92 19.01 24.25
C LEU A 22 -9.41 18.46 25.61
N ASP A 23 -10.04 19.27 26.45
CA ASP A 23 -10.54 18.82 27.76
C ASP A 23 -11.61 17.72 27.64
N SER A 24 -12.31 17.64 26.51
CA SER A 24 -13.34 16.63 26.20
C SER A 24 -13.00 15.72 25.01
N ALA A 25 -11.76 15.75 24.54
CA ALA A 25 -11.35 15.13 23.28
C ALA A 25 -11.28 13.59 23.33
N SER A 26 -11.06 12.98 24.50
CA SER A 26 -10.74 11.54 24.61
C SER A 26 -11.76 10.62 23.93
N ALA A 27 -13.06 10.90 24.05
CA ALA A 27 -14.08 10.08 23.36
C ALA A 27 -13.99 10.21 21.83
N ARG A 28 -13.81 11.45 21.33
CA ARG A 28 -13.71 11.72 19.90
C ARG A 28 -12.44 11.14 19.29
N LEU A 29 -11.31 11.24 19.98
CA LEU A 29 -10.05 10.65 19.52
C LEU A 29 -10.16 9.12 19.40
N ARG A 30 -10.83 8.49 20.39
CA ARG A 30 -11.09 7.04 20.32
C ARG A 30 -12.01 6.68 19.17
N ASP A 31 -13.10 7.43 18.96
CA ASP A 31 -14.04 7.20 17.87
C ASP A 31 -13.35 7.40 16.50
N ALA A 32 -12.54 8.46 16.36
CA ALA A 32 -11.71 8.70 15.16
C ALA A 32 -10.72 7.56 14.90
N GLY A 33 -10.03 7.08 15.94
CA GLY A 33 -9.12 5.94 15.85
C GLY A 33 -9.83 4.67 15.35
N ALA A 34 -10.99 4.36 15.93
CA ALA A 34 -11.79 3.21 15.51
C ALA A 34 -12.26 3.32 14.05
N LEU A 35 -12.70 4.50 13.60
CA LEU A 35 -13.11 4.75 12.22
C LEU A 35 -11.92 4.63 11.25
N LEU A 36 -10.75 5.18 11.60
CA LEU A 36 -9.53 5.06 10.78
C LEU A 36 -9.06 3.61 10.68
N GLN A 37 -9.15 2.83 11.77
CA GLN A 37 -8.85 1.40 11.72
C GLN A 37 -9.83 0.65 10.83
N GLN A 38 -11.13 0.96 10.90
CA GLN A 38 -12.15 0.40 9.99
C GLN A 38 -11.83 0.71 8.52
N VAL A 39 -11.39 1.94 8.22
CA VAL A 39 -10.96 2.35 6.87
C VAL A 39 -9.75 1.55 6.43
N ASN A 40 -8.72 1.44 7.27
CA ASN A 40 -7.52 0.64 7.00
C ASN A 40 -7.87 -0.82 6.69
N ASP A 41 -8.75 -1.43 7.49
CA ASP A 41 -9.19 -2.81 7.29
C ASP A 41 -9.97 -2.97 5.98
N SER A 42 -10.86 -2.03 5.67
CA SER A 42 -11.60 -2.02 4.40
C SER A 42 -10.69 -1.90 3.18
N LEU A 43 -9.61 -1.11 3.29
CA LEU A 43 -8.63 -0.91 2.22
C LEU A 43 -7.62 -2.05 2.11
N SER A 44 -7.45 -2.88 3.15
CA SER A 44 -6.51 -4.00 3.16
C SER A 44 -6.92 -5.16 2.26
N ALA A 45 -8.21 -5.34 2.02
CA ALA A 45 -8.76 -6.39 1.18
C ALA A 45 -8.74 -6.02 -0.31
N LEU A 46 -8.85 -7.02 -1.20
CA LEU A 46 -8.87 -6.80 -2.65
C LEU A 46 -9.92 -5.78 -3.12
N PRO A 47 -11.16 -5.74 -2.59
CA PRO A 47 -12.12 -4.71 -2.98
C PRO A 47 -11.67 -3.29 -2.62
N GLY A 48 -10.95 -3.11 -1.50
CA GLY A 48 -10.37 -1.83 -1.09
C GLY A 48 -9.21 -1.40 -1.99
N LEU A 49 -8.30 -2.32 -2.29
CA LEU A 49 -7.25 -2.09 -3.28
C LEU A 49 -7.86 -1.74 -4.64
N GLY A 50 -8.88 -2.47 -5.08
CA GLY A 50 -9.61 -2.18 -6.32
C GLY A 50 -10.24 -0.78 -6.32
N LEU A 51 -10.80 -0.32 -5.19
CA LEU A 51 -11.29 1.05 -5.07
C LEU A 51 -10.20 2.06 -5.36
N LEU A 52 -9.00 1.89 -4.76
CA LEU A 52 -7.88 2.82 -4.94
C LEU A 52 -7.28 2.78 -6.36
N VAL A 53 -7.27 1.59 -7.01
CA VAL A 53 -6.73 1.41 -8.36
C VAL A 53 -7.68 1.92 -9.44
N PHE A 54 -8.99 1.63 -9.33
CA PHE A 54 -9.97 1.91 -10.40
C PHE A 54 -10.75 3.20 -10.20
N ASP A 55 -10.88 3.71 -8.97
CA ASP A 55 -11.55 4.99 -8.69
C ASP A 55 -10.53 6.06 -8.27
N ARG A 56 -9.95 6.72 -9.27
CA ARG A 56 -8.94 7.77 -9.04
C ARG A 56 -9.45 8.89 -8.14
N ALA A 57 -10.74 9.23 -8.22
CA ALA A 57 -11.33 10.26 -7.39
C ALA A 57 -11.39 9.81 -5.92
N ALA A 58 -11.75 8.56 -5.67
CA ALA A 58 -11.71 7.99 -4.31
C ALA A 58 -10.29 7.96 -3.75
N ALA A 59 -9.30 7.51 -4.52
CA ALA A 59 -7.91 7.51 -4.10
C ALA A 59 -7.39 8.92 -3.73
N LEU A 60 -7.71 9.93 -4.54
CA LEU A 60 -7.36 11.32 -4.25
C LEU A 60 -8.09 11.85 -3.01
N THR A 61 -9.34 11.47 -2.79
CA THR A 61 -10.09 11.84 -1.58
C THR A 61 -9.44 11.20 -0.35
N VAL A 62 -9.12 9.91 -0.38
CA VAL A 62 -8.41 9.24 0.73
C VAL A 62 -7.11 9.97 1.04
N LYS A 63 -6.29 10.27 0.04
CA LYS A 63 -5.03 11.00 0.21
C LYS A 63 -5.22 12.40 0.79
N SER A 64 -6.25 13.12 0.35
CA SER A 64 -6.56 14.47 0.84
C SER A 64 -6.99 14.45 2.30
N GLU A 65 -7.89 13.52 2.67
CA GLU A 65 -8.40 13.44 4.04
C GLU A 65 -7.32 12.93 5.02
N THR A 66 -6.45 11.99 4.62
CA THR A 66 -5.32 11.59 5.46
C THR A 66 -4.33 12.73 5.69
N ASN A 67 -4.03 13.53 4.66
CA ASN A 67 -3.20 14.73 4.83
C ASN A 67 -3.85 15.74 5.78
N ARG A 68 -5.17 15.96 5.67
CA ARG A 68 -5.92 16.85 6.57
C ARG A 68 -5.86 16.34 8.01
N ALA A 69 -6.05 15.04 8.23
CA ALA A 69 -5.91 14.44 9.56
C ALA A 69 -4.51 14.68 10.16
N HIS A 70 -3.44 14.56 9.38
CA HIS A 70 -2.09 14.87 9.85
C HIS A 70 -1.90 16.33 10.27
N GLU A 71 -2.46 17.28 9.54
CA GLU A 71 -2.37 18.70 9.93
C GLU A 71 -3.15 18.97 11.22
N ILE A 72 -4.30 18.31 11.42
CA ILE A 72 -5.06 18.41 12.67
C ILE A 72 -4.25 17.82 13.83
N LEU A 73 -3.64 16.64 13.65
CA LEU A 73 -2.80 16.02 14.68
C LEU A 73 -1.62 16.90 15.08
N LYS A 74 -0.98 17.59 14.14
CA LYS A 74 0.08 18.58 14.45
C LYS A 74 -0.44 19.73 15.32
N SER A 75 -1.69 20.17 15.06
CA SER A 75 -2.32 21.20 15.90
C SER A 75 -2.62 20.69 17.30
N ILE A 76 -3.10 19.44 17.42
CA ILE A 76 -3.34 18.80 18.71
C ILE A 76 -2.02 18.67 19.50
N ASP A 77 -0.95 18.18 18.86
CA ASP A 77 0.37 18.06 19.48
C ASP A 77 0.87 19.42 20.03
N ALA A 78 0.78 20.47 19.23
CA ALA A 78 1.19 21.81 19.65
C ALA A 78 0.37 22.34 20.84
N GLN A 79 -0.91 21.98 20.94
CA GLN A 79 -1.74 22.33 22.09
C GLN A 79 -1.38 21.51 23.32
N LEU A 80 -1.10 20.21 23.18
CA LEU A 80 -0.69 19.32 24.26
C LEU A 80 0.65 19.74 24.86
N ASP A 81 1.60 20.17 24.03
CA ASP A 81 2.90 20.70 24.50
C ASP A 81 2.77 21.95 25.38
N ALA A 82 1.68 22.70 25.24
CA ALA A 82 1.39 23.89 26.05
C ALA A 82 0.67 23.61 27.36
N ILE A 83 0.23 22.36 27.58
CA ILE A 83 -0.61 21.96 28.73
C ILE A 83 0.24 21.20 29.77
N THR A 84 -0.10 21.37 31.04
CA THR A 84 0.67 20.79 32.19
C THR A 84 -0.08 19.69 32.94
N PHE A 85 -1.20 19.18 32.40
CA PHE A 85 -1.98 18.11 33.04
C PHE A 85 -1.68 16.73 32.46
N ASP A 86 -2.24 15.68 33.08
CA ASP A 86 -2.04 14.29 32.67
C ASP A 86 -2.66 14.03 31.27
N VAL A 87 -1.79 13.87 30.27
CA VAL A 87 -2.14 13.63 28.87
C VAL A 87 -2.06 12.13 28.47
N GLU A 88 -1.76 11.25 29.42
CA GLU A 88 -1.48 9.83 29.13
C GLU A 88 -2.66 9.12 28.43
N PRO A 89 -3.95 9.32 28.81
CA PRO A 89 -5.07 8.72 28.09
C PRO A 89 -5.19 9.22 26.63
N ILE A 90 -4.96 10.50 26.41
CA ILE A 90 -5.02 11.11 25.06
C ILE A 90 -3.86 10.61 24.19
N ASN A 91 -2.67 10.42 24.75
CA ASN A 91 -1.51 9.92 24.01
C ASN A 91 -1.73 8.51 23.44
N ALA A 92 -2.38 7.62 24.18
CA ALA A 92 -2.70 6.28 23.68
C ALA A 92 -3.61 6.32 22.44
N ASP A 93 -4.69 7.10 22.51
CA ASP A 93 -5.63 7.27 21.39
C ASP A 93 -4.91 7.91 20.17
N LEU A 94 -4.01 8.89 20.39
CA LEU A 94 -3.23 9.53 19.32
C LEU A 94 -2.24 8.56 18.65
N VAL A 95 -1.65 7.62 19.39
CA VAL A 95 -0.78 6.58 18.81
C VAL A 95 -1.60 5.69 17.87
N GLU A 96 -2.77 5.20 18.28
CA GLU A 96 -3.64 4.37 17.44
C GLU A 96 -4.06 5.11 16.16
N ILE A 97 -4.40 6.40 16.25
CA ILE A 97 -4.74 7.24 15.10
C ILE A 97 -3.56 7.35 14.13
N ARG A 98 -2.35 7.64 14.65
CA ARG A 98 -1.14 7.76 13.82
C ARG A 98 -0.80 6.46 13.13
N ASP A 99 -0.91 5.33 13.83
CA ASP A 99 -0.63 4.01 13.28
C ASP A 99 -1.61 3.66 12.15
N ALA A 100 -2.90 3.95 12.34
CA ALA A 100 -3.90 3.74 11.30
C ALA A 100 -3.68 4.64 10.07
N LEU A 101 -3.40 5.93 10.26
CA LEU A 101 -3.08 6.86 9.17
C LEU A 101 -1.82 6.43 8.42
N TRP A 102 -0.77 6.05 9.16
CA TRP A 102 0.48 5.55 8.56
C TRP A 102 0.21 4.30 7.70
N ALA A 103 -0.59 3.35 8.20
CA ALA A 103 -0.95 2.16 7.45
C ALA A 103 -1.75 2.49 6.17
N ILE A 104 -2.71 3.43 6.24
CA ILE A 104 -3.47 3.87 5.07
C ILE A 104 -2.53 4.48 4.01
N GLU A 105 -1.60 5.34 4.40
CA GLU A 105 -0.70 6.00 3.46
C GLU A 105 0.39 5.07 2.94
N ARG A 106 1.11 4.41 3.85
CA ARG A 106 2.34 3.66 3.51
C ARG A 106 2.06 2.27 3.00
N ASP A 107 0.98 1.64 3.45
CA ASP A 107 0.65 0.31 2.99
C ASP A 107 -0.45 0.31 1.92
N ARG A 108 -1.53 1.09 2.07
CA ARG A 108 -2.69 1.00 1.16
C ARG A 108 -2.52 1.87 -0.09
N LEU A 109 -2.31 3.17 0.06
CA LEU A 109 -2.13 4.07 -1.08
C LEU A 109 -0.87 3.72 -1.88
N ARG A 110 0.25 3.46 -1.20
CA ARG A 110 1.50 3.05 -1.87
C ARG A 110 1.34 1.73 -2.63
N SER A 111 0.63 0.74 -2.06
CA SER A 111 0.38 -0.52 -2.77
C SER A 111 -0.49 -0.33 -4.01
N ALA A 112 -1.47 0.57 -3.97
CA ALA A 112 -2.29 0.88 -5.13
C ALA A 112 -1.48 1.57 -6.24
N ASP A 113 -0.65 2.56 -5.88
CA ASP A 113 0.25 3.23 -6.82
C ASP A 113 1.24 2.22 -7.44
N ALA A 114 1.82 1.33 -6.64
CA ALA A 114 2.75 0.31 -7.13
C ALA A 114 2.07 -0.74 -8.06
N VAL A 115 0.81 -1.09 -7.83
CA VAL A 115 0.03 -1.93 -8.75
C VAL A 115 -0.20 -1.22 -10.08
N LEU A 116 -0.48 0.10 -10.07
CA LEU A 116 -0.61 0.89 -11.29
C LEU A 116 0.72 0.96 -12.07
N ASP A 117 1.84 1.09 -11.37
CA ASP A 117 3.19 1.10 -11.97
C ASP A 117 3.52 -0.26 -12.60
N LEU A 118 3.27 -1.37 -11.92
CA LEU A 118 3.44 -2.72 -12.45
C LEU A 118 2.60 -2.96 -13.71
N ALA A 119 1.38 -2.43 -13.74
CA ALA A 119 0.47 -2.56 -14.88
C ALA A 119 0.76 -1.55 -16.01
N THR A 120 1.71 -0.62 -15.81
CA THR A 120 1.95 0.53 -16.70
C THR A 120 0.69 1.36 -16.96
N GLY A 121 -0.19 1.45 -15.95
CA GLY A 121 -1.47 2.16 -16.01
C GLY A 121 -2.58 1.39 -15.30
N THR A 122 -3.83 1.72 -15.61
CA THR A 122 -4.98 1.02 -15.00
C THR A 122 -5.11 -0.39 -15.58
N PRO A 123 -4.97 -1.45 -14.76
CA PRO A 123 -5.06 -2.82 -15.23
C PRO A 123 -6.50 -3.24 -15.57
N GLU A 124 -6.63 -4.34 -16.29
CA GLU A 124 -7.91 -5.06 -16.37
C GLU A 124 -8.29 -5.59 -14.98
N ILE A 125 -9.59 -5.54 -14.67
CA ILE A 125 -10.10 -5.91 -13.34
C ILE A 125 -9.71 -7.34 -12.92
N HIS A 126 -9.63 -8.26 -13.88
CA HIS A 126 -9.25 -9.66 -13.63
C HIS A 126 -7.75 -9.84 -13.35
N ALA A 127 -6.92 -8.87 -13.70
CA ALA A 127 -5.48 -8.90 -13.42
C ALA A 127 -5.16 -8.43 -12.00
N LEU A 128 -6.06 -7.71 -11.34
CA LEU A 128 -5.82 -7.13 -10.02
C LEU A 128 -5.33 -8.14 -8.96
N PRO A 129 -5.92 -9.35 -8.80
CA PRO A 129 -5.44 -10.30 -7.80
C PRO A 129 -3.99 -10.76 -8.06
N GLY A 130 -3.64 -10.98 -9.33
CA GLY A 130 -2.27 -11.35 -9.72
C GLY A 130 -1.27 -10.23 -9.44
N LEU A 131 -1.58 -9.02 -9.86
CA LEU A 131 -0.75 -7.83 -9.61
C LEU A 131 -0.59 -7.55 -8.11
N ALA A 132 -1.67 -7.69 -7.33
CA ALA A 132 -1.62 -7.55 -5.87
C ALA A 132 -0.68 -8.59 -5.23
N SER A 133 -0.69 -9.83 -5.71
CA SER A 133 0.20 -10.90 -5.23
C SER A 133 1.66 -10.59 -5.56
N ILE A 134 1.95 -10.13 -6.78
CA ILE A 134 3.29 -9.71 -7.19
C ILE A 134 3.76 -8.54 -6.33
N GLN A 135 2.92 -7.51 -6.17
CA GLN A 135 3.25 -6.34 -5.34
C GLN A 135 3.53 -6.73 -3.89
N THR A 136 2.77 -7.66 -3.33
CA THR A 136 3.01 -8.17 -1.97
C THR A 136 4.38 -8.84 -1.87
N ALA A 137 4.75 -9.66 -2.86
CA ALA A 137 6.06 -10.31 -2.90
C ALA A 137 7.20 -9.29 -3.02
N LEU A 138 7.06 -8.30 -3.91
CA LEU A 138 8.05 -7.22 -4.07
C LEU A 138 8.20 -6.40 -2.78
N SER A 139 7.10 -6.05 -2.11
CA SER A 139 7.14 -5.34 -0.82
C SER A 139 7.81 -6.16 0.28
N ALA A 140 7.65 -7.48 0.26
CA ALA A 140 8.33 -8.37 1.20
C ALA A 140 9.84 -8.42 0.92
N LEU A 141 10.25 -8.49 -0.35
CA LEU A 141 11.65 -8.43 -0.76
C LEU A 141 12.31 -7.13 -0.30
N ASP A 142 11.65 -5.99 -0.53
CA ASP A 142 12.12 -4.67 -0.11
C ASP A 142 12.41 -4.61 1.41
N ARG A 143 11.53 -5.18 2.21
CA ARG A 143 11.73 -5.27 3.68
C ARG A 143 12.86 -6.21 4.09
N LEU A 144 13.12 -7.26 3.30
CA LEU A 144 14.19 -8.22 3.54
C LEU A 144 15.56 -7.70 3.09
N GLU A 145 15.60 -6.77 2.15
CA GLU A 145 16.84 -6.18 1.60
C GLU A 145 17.70 -5.51 2.68
N VAL A 146 17.10 -5.02 3.76
CA VAL A 146 17.84 -4.49 4.93
C VAL A 146 18.85 -5.51 5.49
N ARG A 147 18.61 -6.81 5.29
CA ARG A 147 19.45 -7.90 5.83
C ARG A 147 20.23 -8.70 4.80
N GLY A 148 19.90 -8.58 3.51
CA GLY A 148 20.55 -9.33 2.45
C GLY A 148 20.57 -8.51 1.16
N ARG A 149 21.68 -7.80 0.94
CA ARG A 149 21.81 -6.84 -0.17
C ARG A 149 22.44 -7.41 -1.44
N ASP A 150 22.82 -8.70 -1.43
CA ASP A 150 23.66 -9.24 -2.51
C ASP A 150 22.88 -9.52 -3.79
N SER A 151 21.66 -10.00 -3.68
CA SER A 151 20.78 -10.27 -4.82
C SER A 151 19.33 -10.52 -4.38
N ALA A 152 18.38 -10.21 -5.26
CA ALA A 152 16.98 -10.54 -5.11
C ALA A 152 16.48 -11.33 -6.32
N GLY A 153 15.42 -12.11 -6.13
CA GLY A 153 14.78 -12.83 -7.22
C GLY A 153 13.34 -13.15 -6.89
N ILE A 154 12.51 -13.15 -7.93
CA ILE A 154 11.11 -13.54 -7.86
C ILE A 154 10.81 -14.52 -9.01
N GLU A 155 10.00 -15.53 -8.73
CA GLU A 155 9.46 -16.42 -9.75
C GLU A 155 7.93 -16.30 -9.73
N ILE A 156 7.35 -16.09 -10.91
CA ILE A 156 5.92 -15.92 -11.11
C ILE A 156 5.41 -17.09 -11.93
N PHE A 157 4.48 -17.86 -11.35
CA PHE A 157 3.78 -18.91 -12.05
C PHE A 157 2.40 -18.42 -12.49
N VAL A 158 2.08 -18.63 -13.79
CA VAL A 158 0.76 -18.37 -14.34
C VAL A 158 0.14 -19.66 -14.80
N SER A 159 -0.98 -20.04 -14.21
CA SER A 159 -1.78 -21.23 -14.59
C SER A 159 -2.98 -20.80 -15.42
N ASP A 160 -3.57 -21.74 -16.14
CA ASP A 160 -4.83 -21.56 -16.87
C ASP A 160 -4.86 -20.34 -17.81
N HIS A 161 -3.73 -20.02 -18.41
CA HIS A 161 -3.52 -18.77 -19.15
C HIS A 161 -4.15 -18.74 -20.53
N ASN A 162 -4.57 -19.87 -21.10
CA ASN A 162 -5.15 -20.00 -22.46
C ASN A 162 -4.38 -19.27 -23.59
N LEU A 163 -3.11 -18.93 -23.36
CA LEU A 163 -2.28 -18.28 -24.37
C LEU A 163 -1.84 -19.30 -25.41
N PRO A 164 -1.95 -18.99 -26.72
CA PRO A 164 -1.43 -19.86 -27.76
C PRO A 164 0.10 -19.98 -27.67
N SER A 165 0.62 -21.12 -28.11
CA SER A 165 2.06 -21.30 -28.23
C SER A 165 2.66 -20.19 -29.11
N GLY A 166 3.69 -19.50 -28.61
CA GLY A 166 4.33 -18.39 -29.30
C GLY A 166 3.66 -17.01 -29.11
N ALA A 167 2.65 -16.90 -28.23
CA ALA A 167 2.05 -15.60 -27.89
C ALA A 167 3.04 -14.66 -27.16
N LEU A 168 4.04 -15.21 -26.52
CA LEU A 168 5.09 -14.45 -25.84
C LEU A 168 6.18 -14.06 -26.83
N THR A 169 6.19 -12.80 -27.24
CA THR A 169 7.17 -12.22 -28.19
C THR A 169 7.80 -10.97 -27.61
N GLY A 170 8.90 -10.53 -28.18
CA GLY A 170 9.64 -9.33 -27.75
C GLY A 170 11.09 -9.63 -27.38
N ASP A 171 11.92 -8.61 -27.31
CA ASP A 171 13.37 -8.73 -27.12
C ASP A 171 13.76 -9.64 -25.96
N ARG A 172 13.03 -9.55 -24.85
CA ARG A 172 13.26 -10.38 -23.66
C ARG A 172 13.02 -11.87 -23.91
N PHE A 173 12.11 -12.22 -24.82
CA PHE A 173 11.78 -13.59 -25.18
C PHE A 173 12.63 -14.10 -26.36
N GLU A 174 13.29 -13.20 -27.08
CA GLU A 174 14.17 -13.50 -28.22
C GLU A 174 15.61 -13.76 -27.77
N ASP A 175 16.03 -13.18 -26.64
CA ASP A 175 17.32 -13.49 -26.03
C ASP A 175 17.32 -14.93 -25.48
N LEU A 176 18.02 -15.82 -26.19
CA LEU A 176 18.12 -17.24 -25.83
C LEU A 176 18.69 -17.46 -24.43
N THR A 177 19.58 -16.60 -23.97
CA THR A 177 20.18 -16.70 -22.64
C THR A 177 19.18 -16.36 -21.54
N LEU A 178 18.42 -15.30 -21.71
CA LEU A 178 17.37 -14.91 -20.78
C LEU A 178 16.17 -15.88 -20.89
N ARG A 179 15.74 -16.21 -22.11
CA ARG A 179 14.57 -17.05 -22.35
C ARG A 179 14.70 -18.46 -21.79
N THR A 180 15.87 -19.08 -21.91
CA THR A 180 16.10 -20.43 -21.38
C THR A 180 16.15 -20.50 -19.85
N ARG A 181 16.31 -19.36 -19.19
CA ARG A 181 16.44 -19.27 -17.74
C ARG A 181 15.32 -18.49 -17.07
N SER A 182 14.70 -17.53 -17.77
CA SER A 182 13.74 -16.60 -17.20
C SER A 182 12.31 -16.80 -17.64
N VAL A 183 12.06 -17.51 -18.74
CA VAL A 183 10.68 -17.83 -19.18
C VAL A 183 10.63 -19.29 -19.62
N GLN A 184 9.72 -20.05 -19.02
CA GLN A 184 9.50 -21.45 -19.36
C GLN A 184 8.00 -21.70 -19.49
N SER A 185 7.64 -22.57 -20.44
CA SER A 185 6.29 -23.08 -20.59
C SER A 185 6.31 -24.59 -20.43
N PHE A 186 5.55 -25.12 -19.50
CA PHE A 186 5.45 -26.55 -19.25
C PHE A 186 4.05 -26.88 -18.70
N ASP A 187 3.48 -27.92 -19.22
CA ASP A 187 2.23 -28.53 -18.71
C ASP A 187 1.08 -27.52 -18.46
N GLY A 188 0.89 -26.57 -19.38
CA GLY A 188 -0.14 -25.53 -19.26
C GLY A 188 0.17 -24.40 -18.29
N HIS A 189 1.41 -24.34 -17.80
CA HIS A 189 1.89 -23.28 -16.92
C HIS A 189 2.96 -22.44 -17.62
N LEU A 190 3.04 -21.17 -17.24
CA LEU A 190 4.15 -20.28 -17.57
C LEU A 190 4.92 -19.97 -16.28
N SER A 191 6.24 -20.02 -16.35
CA SER A 191 7.12 -19.57 -15.30
C SER A 191 7.95 -18.39 -15.80
N PHE A 192 7.96 -17.32 -15.04
CA PHE A 192 8.75 -16.12 -15.27
C PHE A 192 9.71 -15.94 -14.11
N VAL A 193 11.02 -15.95 -14.36
CA VAL A 193 12.04 -15.76 -13.34
C VAL A 193 12.73 -14.42 -13.56
N TYR A 194 12.72 -13.60 -12.52
CA TYR A 194 13.38 -12.30 -12.47
C TYR A 194 14.46 -12.35 -11.39
N LYS A 195 15.66 -11.91 -11.71
CA LYS A 195 16.79 -11.88 -10.77
C LYS A 195 17.57 -10.60 -10.99
N ASN A 196 17.94 -9.98 -9.92
CA ASN A 196 18.85 -8.86 -9.93
C ASN A 196 19.88 -8.98 -8.81
N ALA A 197 21.09 -8.52 -9.07
CA ALA A 197 22.14 -8.31 -8.08
C ALA A 197 22.56 -6.85 -8.23
N ALA A 198 22.00 -5.98 -7.39
CA ALA A 198 22.40 -4.59 -7.37
C ALA A 198 23.83 -4.47 -6.83
N GLU A 199 24.65 -3.63 -7.43
CA GLU A 199 25.85 -3.13 -6.77
C GLU A 199 25.43 -2.39 -5.49
N ILE A 200 26.33 -2.27 -4.51
CA ILE A 200 26.03 -1.63 -3.22
C ILE A 200 25.44 -0.24 -3.46
N GLY A 201 24.15 -0.13 -3.34
CA GLY A 201 23.32 1.04 -3.60
C GLY A 201 22.38 1.35 -2.44
N ASP A 202 21.35 2.11 -2.71
CA ASP A 202 20.31 2.43 -1.75
C ASP A 202 19.36 1.24 -1.52
N LEU A 203 18.62 1.27 -0.41
CA LEU A 203 17.58 0.29 -0.11
C LEU A 203 16.45 0.38 -1.16
N GLY A 204 16.00 -0.76 -1.65
CA GLY A 204 14.94 -0.83 -2.66
C GLY A 204 15.46 -0.96 -4.10
N ASP A 205 16.76 -0.80 -4.36
CA ASP A 205 17.33 -0.85 -5.71
C ASP A 205 17.13 -2.21 -6.37
N ASN A 206 17.26 -3.30 -5.63
CA ASN A 206 17.02 -4.65 -6.14
C ASN A 206 15.56 -4.86 -6.54
N THR A 207 14.62 -4.38 -5.73
CA THR A 207 13.18 -4.50 -6.01
C THR A 207 12.77 -3.64 -7.21
N ALA A 208 13.34 -2.44 -7.34
CA ALA A 208 13.10 -1.55 -8.47
C ALA A 208 13.66 -2.09 -9.80
N ALA A 209 14.71 -2.92 -9.74
CA ALA A 209 15.34 -3.52 -10.91
C ALA A 209 14.71 -4.87 -11.34
N LEU A 210 13.90 -5.50 -10.47
CA LEU A 210 13.15 -6.72 -10.79
C LEU A 210 11.92 -6.41 -11.63
#